data_7863791b72d1838a514d6afc5aabe091
#
_entry.id   7863791b72d1838a514d6afc5aabe091
#
_cell.length_a   1.000
_cell.length_b   1.000
_cell.length_c   1.000
_cell.angle_alpha   90.00
_cell.angle_beta   90.00
_cell.angle_gamma   90.00
#
_symmetry.space_group_name_H-M   'P 1'
#
loop_
_entity.id
_entity.type
_entity.pdbx_description
1 polymer ?
#
loop_
_entity_poly.entity_id
_entity_poly.type
_entity_poly.pdbx_seq_one_letter_code
_entity_poly.pdbx_strand_id
1 'polypeptide(L)'
;IKLAKHAGMAVMDMYNKNIRPRDIMTKEAILNALTVDMALGCSTNSMLHLPAIAHEVGFDFDISFANPISEKTPNLCHLAPAGPTYMEDLNEAGGVYAVMKELADIGLLNTDCMTVTGKTVGENIKNAVNKNPEVIRPVDNPYSKTGGLAVLKGNLAPDGGVVKRSAVVDEM
;
A
#
# COMPACT_ATOMS: atom_id res chain seq x y z
N ILE A 1 -19.34 10.26 13.12
CA ILE A 1 -19.37 10.35 14.60
C ILE A 1 -18.99 9.01 15.23
N LYS A 2 -19.64 7.89 14.91
CA LYS A 2 -19.35 6.56 15.50
C LYS A 2 -17.90 6.14 15.30
N LEU A 3 -17.36 6.26 14.08
CA LEU A 3 -15.96 5.93 13.77
C LEU A 3 -14.99 6.81 14.55
N ALA A 4 -15.23 8.13 14.62
CA ALA A 4 -14.36 9.05 15.37
C ALA A 4 -14.32 8.71 16.87
N LYS A 5 -15.46 8.35 17.46
CA LYS A 5 -15.52 7.89 18.86
C LYS A 5 -14.70 6.61 19.06
N HIS A 6 -14.83 5.62 18.17
CA HIS A 6 -14.04 4.39 18.27
C HIS A 6 -12.55 4.65 18.09
N ALA A 7 -12.15 5.53 17.16
CA ALA A 7 -10.76 5.93 16.98
C ALA A 7 -10.17 6.56 18.25
N GLY A 8 -10.93 7.44 18.91
CA GLY A 8 -10.51 8.02 20.20
C GLY A 8 -10.31 6.98 21.29
N MET A 9 -11.20 6.00 21.39
CA MET A 9 -11.06 4.88 22.34
C MET A 9 -9.83 4.03 22.01
N ALA A 10 -9.59 3.74 20.74
CA ALA A 10 -8.44 2.96 20.30
C ALA A 10 -7.11 3.67 20.62
N VAL A 11 -7.04 5.00 20.50
CA VAL A 11 -5.85 5.79 20.92
C VAL A 11 -5.58 5.64 22.40
N MET A 12 -6.62 5.66 23.24
CA MET A 12 -6.47 5.42 24.70
C MET A 12 -5.98 4.01 25.00
N ASP A 13 -6.46 3.00 24.26
CA ASP A 13 -5.97 1.63 24.39
C ASP A 13 -4.49 1.51 24.01
N MET A 14 -4.05 2.17 22.94
CA MET A 14 -2.65 2.24 22.53
C MET A 14 -1.79 2.90 23.62
N TYR A 15 -2.26 4.03 24.18
CA TYR A 15 -1.58 4.71 25.26
C TYR A 15 -1.40 3.79 26.49
N ASN A 16 -2.45 3.11 26.92
CA ASN A 16 -2.42 2.20 28.07
C ASN A 16 -1.50 0.99 27.82
N LYS A 17 -1.39 0.53 26.58
CA LYS A 17 -0.50 -0.57 26.16
C LYS A 17 0.92 -0.09 25.83
N ASN A 18 1.21 1.21 25.93
CA ASN A 18 2.46 1.83 25.56
C ASN A 18 2.89 1.51 24.11
N ILE A 19 1.93 1.43 23.18
CA ILE A 19 2.20 1.26 21.75
C ILE A 19 2.44 2.66 21.15
N ARG A 20 3.66 2.93 20.74
CA ARG A 20 4.08 4.24 20.24
C ARG A 20 4.10 4.23 18.69
N PRO A 21 4.00 5.39 18.03
CA PRO A 21 4.15 5.47 16.57
C PRO A 21 5.42 4.81 16.03
N ARG A 22 6.54 4.95 16.74
CA ARG A 22 7.83 4.33 16.34
C ARG A 22 7.88 2.80 16.51
N ASP A 23 6.98 2.22 17.29
CA ASP A 23 6.86 0.76 17.40
C ASP A 23 6.08 0.18 16.21
N ILE A 24 5.29 1.01 15.53
CA ILE A 24 4.48 0.65 14.34
C ILE A 24 5.20 1.00 13.06
N MET A 25 5.79 2.21 12.99
CA MET A 25 6.42 2.75 11.78
C MET A 25 7.85 2.23 11.62
N THR A 26 7.99 0.92 11.45
CA THR A 26 9.26 0.25 11.17
C THR A 26 9.59 0.30 9.67
N LYS A 27 10.82 -0.03 9.31
CA LYS A 27 11.23 -0.17 7.90
C LYS A 27 10.32 -1.16 7.15
N GLU A 28 10.03 -2.30 7.77
CA GLU A 28 9.18 -3.35 7.20
C GLU A 28 7.74 -2.87 6.99
N ALA A 29 7.22 -2.07 7.92
CA ALA A 29 5.89 -1.47 7.78
C ALA A 29 5.82 -0.45 6.63
N ILE A 30 6.88 0.35 6.45
CA ILE A 30 7.00 1.30 5.32
C ILE A 30 7.11 0.55 3.99
N LEU A 31 7.87 -0.54 3.93
CA LEU A 31 7.97 -1.39 2.74
C LEU A 31 6.64 -2.09 2.43
N ASN A 32 5.90 -2.54 3.46
CA ASN A 32 4.53 -3.03 3.28
C ASN A 32 3.61 -1.96 2.67
N ALA A 33 3.68 -0.72 3.19
CA ALA A 33 2.87 0.38 2.66
C ALA A 33 3.19 0.62 1.17
N LEU A 34 4.48 0.62 0.81
CA LEU A 34 4.91 0.79 -0.58
C LEU A 34 4.43 -0.38 -1.47
N THR A 35 4.48 -1.61 -0.97
CA THR A 35 3.97 -2.79 -1.70
C THR A 35 2.47 -2.68 -1.97
N VAL A 36 1.68 -2.29 -0.97
CA VAL A 36 0.23 -2.08 -1.12
C VAL A 36 -0.06 -0.92 -2.07
N ASP A 37 0.72 0.17 -2.00
CA ASP A 37 0.65 1.30 -2.93
C ASP A 37 0.84 0.86 -4.39
N MET A 38 1.83 0.00 -4.66
CA MET A 38 2.08 -0.56 -5.98
C MET A 38 0.92 -1.43 -6.47
N ALA A 39 0.34 -2.27 -5.60
CA ALA A 39 -0.76 -3.16 -5.96
C ALA A 39 -2.07 -2.41 -6.25
N LEU A 40 -2.34 -1.34 -5.52
CA LEU A 40 -3.51 -0.49 -5.71
C LEU A 40 -3.36 0.48 -6.90
N GLY A 41 -2.13 0.77 -7.34
CA GLY A 41 -1.86 1.82 -8.31
C GLY A 41 -2.25 3.19 -7.77
N CYS A 42 -1.76 3.54 -6.59
CA CYS A 42 -2.11 4.77 -5.88
C CYS A 42 -1.56 6.04 -6.55
N SER A 43 -1.53 7.12 -5.80
CA SER A 43 -1.05 8.42 -6.26
C SER A 43 0.48 8.51 -6.20
N THR A 44 1.09 9.23 -7.14
CA THR A 44 2.52 9.59 -7.09
C THR A 44 2.90 10.38 -5.83
N ASN A 45 1.92 10.97 -5.12
CA ASN A 45 2.14 11.65 -3.84
C ASN A 45 2.70 10.72 -2.76
N SER A 46 2.51 9.41 -2.86
CA SER A 46 3.11 8.44 -1.94
C SER A 46 4.65 8.50 -1.98
N MET A 47 5.23 8.78 -3.14
CA MET A 47 6.68 8.94 -3.30
C MET A 47 7.24 10.25 -2.72
N LEU A 48 6.38 11.15 -2.28
CA LEU A 48 6.73 12.32 -1.48
C LEU A 48 6.53 12.04 0.02
N HIS A 49 5.40 11.44 0.38
CA HIS A 49 5.00 11.28 1.77
C HIS A 49 5.67 10.11 2.48
N LEU A 50 5.85 8.97 1.80
CA LEU A 50 6.54 7.82 2.41
C LEU A 50 7.99 8.13 2.79
N PRO A 51 8.81 8.79 1.93
CA PRO A 51 10.15 9.25 2.33
C PRO A 51 10.13 10.19 3.53
N ALA A 52 9.18 11.14 3.57
CA ALA A 52 9.06 12.07 4.70
C ALA A 52 8.74 11.36 6.02
N ILE A 53 7.81 10.41 6.00
CA ILE A 53 7.46 9.60 7.18
C ILE A 53 8.65 8.71 7.58
N ALA A 54 9.33 8.10 6.61
CA ALA A 54 10.50 7.26 6.85
C ALA A 54 11.62 8.04 7.53
N HIS A 55 11.88 9.28 7.06
CA HIS A 55 12.87 10.18 7.65
C HIS A 55 12.58 10.43 9.15
N GLU A 56 11.32 10.73 9.50
CA GLU A 56 10.92 11.00 10.88
C GLU A 56 11.13 9.81 11.84
N VAL A 57 11.13 8.60 11.31
CA VAL A 57 11.38 7.39 12.11
C VAL A 57 12.81 6.87 11.98
N GLY A 58 13.67 7.60 11.28
CA GLY A 58 15.10 7.29 11.16
C GLY A 58 15.42 6.23 10.10
N PHE A 59 14.54 6.02 9.13
CA PHE A 59 14.79 5.17 7.98
C PHE A 59 15.10 6.04 6.74
N ASP A 60 16.28 5.88 6.19
CA ASP A 60 16.69 6.56 4.96
C ASP A 60 16.02 5.88 3.76
N PHE A 61 14.99 6.53 3.23
CA PHE A 61 14.16 6.05 2.13
C PHE A 61 14.52 6.81 0.85
N ASP A 62 15.25 6.15 -0.04
CA ASP A 62 15.44 6.64 -1.41
C ASP A 62 14.28 6.20 -2.29
N ILE A 63 13.80 7.08 -3.18
CA ILE A 63 12.70 6.76 -4.11
C ILE A 63 13.03 5.59 -5.04
N SER A 64 14.31 5.26 -5.25
CA SER A 64 14.76 4.10 -6.02
C SER A 64 14.31 2.76 -5.41
N PHE A 65 13.94 2.71 -4.11
CA PHE A 65 13.31 1.53 -3.51
C PHE A 65 11.99 1.15 -4.19
N ALA A 66 11.33 2.11 -4.86
CA ALA A 66 10.06 1.86 -5.54
C ALA A 66 10.18 0.83 -6.68
N ASN A 67 11.23 0.91 -7.51
CA ASN A 67 11.35 0.05 -8.69
C ASN A 67 11.47 -1.45 -8.36
N PRO A 68 12.39 -1.90 -7.48
CA PRO A 68 12.50 -3.31 -7.13
C PRO A 68 11.22 -3.88 -6.49
N ILE A 69 10.45 -3.05 -5.78
CA ILE A 69 9.17 -3.44 -5.20
C ILE A 69 8.09 -3.48 -6.28
N SER A 70 8.02 -2.46 -7.13
CA SER A 70 7.09 -2.40 -8.26
C SER A 70 7.25 -3.60 -9.20
N GLU A 71 8.47 -4.00 -9.51
CA GLU A 71 8.75 -5.14 -10.40
C GLU A 71 8.22 -6.48 -9.87
N LYS A 72 8.12 -6.63 -8.54
CA LYS A 72 7.67 -7.86 -7.89
C LYS A 72 6.19 -7.85 -7.51
N THR A 73 5.58 -6.67 -7.47
CA THR A 73 4.23 -6.48 -6.97
C THR A 73 3.24 -6.38 -8.13
N PRO A 74 2.29 -7.30 -8.27
CA PRO A 74 1.26 -7.19 -9.31
C PRO A 74 0.33 -6.00 -9.02
N ASN A 75 -0.10 -5.29 -10.06
CA ASN A 75 -1.16 -4.28 -9.95
C ASN A 75 -2.52 -4.97 -9.97
N LEU A 76 -3.23 -4.94 -8.84
CA LEU A 76 -4.47 -5.68 -8.63
C LEU A 76 -5.73 -4.83 -8.78
N CYS A 77 -5.60 -3.50 -8.80
CA CYS A 77 -6.73 -2.58 -8.84
C CYS A 77 -6.53 -1.51 -9.92
N HIS A 78 -7.65 -1.07 -10.52
CA HIS A 78 -7.66 0.01 -11.51
C HIS A 78 -8.64 1.09 -11.06
N LEU A 79 -8.19 1.88 -10.07
CA LEU A 79 -9.02 2.85 -9.37
C LEU A 79 -9.09 4.20 -10.10
N ALA A 80 -10.22 4.88 -9.98
CA ALA A 80 -10.41 6.24 -10.47
C ALA A 80 -9.34 7.21 -9.88
N PRO A 81 -8.84 8.18 -10.65
CA PRO A 81 -9.25 8.56 -12.01
C PRO A 81 -8.57 7.77 -13.14
N ALA A 82 -7.60 6.89 -12.84
CA ALA A 82 -6.90 6.12 -13.87
C ALA A 82 -7.73 4.97 -14.43
N GLY A 83 -8.70 4.47 -13.69
CA GLY A 83 -9.61 3.42 -14.08
C GLY A 83 -11.07 3.72 -13.70
N PRO A 84 -11.99 2.79 -14.00
CA PRO A 84 -13.41 3.00 -13.81
C PRO A 84 -13.90 2.72 -12.38
N THR A 85 -13.07 2.08 -11.54
CA THR A 85 -13.46 1.59 -10.22
C THR A 85 -13.31 2.67 -9.15
N TYR A 86 -14.32 2.87 -8.33
CA TYR A 86 -14.29 3.84 -7.23
C TYR A 86 -13.92 3.17 -5.90
N MET A 87 -13.61 4.00 -4.89
CA MET A 87 -13.25 3.50 -3.54
C MET A 87 -14.41 2.79 -2.85
N GLU A 88 -15.66 3.11 -3.21
CA GLU A 88 -16.86 2.40 -2.73
C GLU A 88 -16.85 0.95 -3.23
N ASP A 89 -16.59 0.74 -4.52
CA ASP A 89 -16.49 -0.58 -5.14
C ASP A 89 -15.37 -1.40 -4.49
N LEU A 90 -14.22 -0.76 -4.25
CA LEU A 90 -13.10 -1.40 -3.55
C LEU A 90 -13.51 -1.83 -2.14
N ASN A 91 -14.20 -0.98 -1.41
CA ASN A 91 -14.67 -1.29 -0.05
C ASN A 91 -15.65 -2.48 -0.06
N GLU A 92 -16.58 -2.53 -0.99
CA GLU A 92 -17.55 -3.63 -1.15
C GLU A 92 -16.87 -4.94 -1.55
N ALA A 93 -15.82 -4.85 -2.39
CA ALA A 93 -15.01 -5.99 -2.81
C ALA A 93 -14.16 -6.61 -1.69
N GLY A 94 -14.07 -5.95 -0.53
CA GLY A 94 -13.30 -6.41 0.63
C GLY A 94 -12.27 -5.41 1.13
N GLY A 95 -12.13 -4.27 0.44
CA GLY A 95 -11.29 -3.15 0.84
C GLY A 95 -9.79 -3.44 0.73
N VAL A 96 -9.01 -2.53 1.29
CA VAL A 96 -7.54 -2.64 1.32
C VAL A 96 -7.07 -3.93 2.01
N TYR A 97 -7.80 -4.42 3.00
CA TYR A 97 -7.44 -5.66 3.69
C TYR A 97 -7.53 -6.89 2.77
N ALA A 98 -8.47 -6.93 1.83
CA ALA A 98 -8.53 -7.99 0.84
C ALA A 98 -7.32 -7.94 -0.11
N VAL A 99 -6.93 -6.74 -0.56
CA VAL A 99 -5.69 -6.56 -1.36
C VAL A 99 -4.46 -7.00 -0.57
N MET A 100 -4.35 -6.59 0.69
CA MET A 100 -3.25 -7.02 1.57
C MET A 100 -3.22 -8.53 1.75
N LYS A 101 -4.38 -9.19 1.84
CA LYS A 101 -4.46 -10.65 1.96
C LYS A 101 -3.94 -11.35 0.71
N GLU A 102 -4.34 -10.90 -0.48
CA GLU A 102 -3.82 -11.41 -1.76
C GLU A 102 -2.28 -11.32 -1.83
N LEU A 103 -1.71 -10.18 -1.41
CA LEU A 103 -0.26 -9.97 -1.40
C LEU A 103 0.45 -10.80 -0.32
N ALA A 104 -0.16 -10.96 0.85
CA ALA A 104 0.40 -11.75 1.94
C ALA A 104 0.46 -13.24 1.59
N ASP A 105 -0.55 -13.75 0.87
CA ASP A 105 -0.63 -15.17 0.48
C ASP A 105 0.49 -15.57 -0.50
N ILE A 106 1.06 -14.61 -1.22
CA ILE A 106 2.24 -14.82 -2.09
C ILE A 106 3.55 -14.35 -1.45
N GLY A 107 3.54 -14.01 -0.16
CA GLY A 107 4.73 -13.67 0.61
C GLY A 107 5.32 -12.27 0.32
N LEU A 108 4.54 -11.34 -0.23
CA LEU A 108 4.98 -9.98 -0.52
C LEU A 108 4.82 -9.01 0.64
N LEU A 109 4.14 -9.39 1.72
CA LEU A 109 3.99 -8.57 2.91
C LEU A 109 4.66 -9.21 4.14
N ASN A 110 5.28 -8.38 4.96
CA ASN A 110 5.70 -8.77 6.31
C ASN A 110 4.47 -8.72 7.22
N THR A 111 3.91 -9.90 7.52
CA THR A 111 2.68 -10.04 8.29
C THR A 111 2.87 -9.84 9.80
N ASP A 112 4.11 -9.82 10.29
CA ASP A 112 4.43 -9.68 11.71
C ASP A 112 4.49 -8.22 12.17
N CYS A 113 4.43 -7.26 11.24
CA CYS A 113 4.41 -5.83 11.57
C CYS A 113 3.26 -5.48 12.52
N MET A 114 3.58 -4.78 13.61
CA MET A 114 2.60 -4.24 14.54
C MET A 114 1.73 -3.18 13.88
N THR A 115 0.48 -3.09 14.30
CA THR A 115 -0.47 -2.09 13.81
C THR A 115 -1.12 -1.29 14.94
N VAL A 116 -1.85 -0.24 14.58
CA VAL A 116 -2.64 0.60 15.52
C VAL A 116 -3.72 -0.17 16.29
N THR A 117 -4.06 -1.39 15.88
CA THR A 117 -5.03 -2.24 16.59
C THR A 117 -4.39 -2.98 17.77
N GLY A 118 -3.06 -2.91 17.93
CA GLY A 118 -2.30 -3.71 18.88
C GLY A 118 -2.19 -5.18 18.47
N LYS A 119 -2.46 -5.47 17.20
CA LYS A 119 -2.30 -6.77 16.54
C LYS A 119 -1.38 -6.63 15.34
N THR A 120 -0.88 -7.75 14.86
CA THR A 120 -0.05 -7.76 13.65
C THR A 120 -0.90 -7.53 12.38
N VAL A 121 -0.22 -7.21 11.28
CA VAL A 121 -0.84 -7.15 9.95
C VAL A 121 -1.54 -8.47 9.64
N GLY A 122 -0.86 -9.61 9.84
CA GLY A 122 -1.41 -10.94 9.57
C GLY A 122 -2.68 -11.23 10.36
N GLU A 123 -2.72 -10.87 11.66
CA GLU A 123 -3.91 -11.03 12.49
C GLU A 123 -5.08 -10.19 11.99
N ASN A 124 -4.81 -8.95 11.53
CA ASN A 124 -5.85 -8.05 11.04
C ASN A 124 -6.45 -8.51 9.72
N ILE A 125 -5.63 -9.04 8.81
CA ILE A 125 -6.09 -9.46 7.47
C ILE A 125 -6.53 -10.94 7.40
N LYS A 126 -6.37 -11.70 8.49
CA LYS A 126 -6.63 -13.16 8.52
C LYS A 126 -7.96 -13.57 7.91
N ASN A 127 -9.01 -12.81 8.16
CA ASN A 127 -10.37 -13.09 7.71
C ASN A 127 -10.80 -12.20 6.52
N ALA A 128 -9.87 -11.45 5.93
CA ALA A 128 -10.17 -10.65 4.76
C ALA A 128 -10.40 -11.56 3.55
N VAL A 129 -11.39 -11.22 2.75
CA VAL A 129 -11.80 -12.00 1.57
C VAL A 129 -12.02 -11.05 0.40
N ASN A 130 -11.43 -11.39 -0.73
CA ASN A 130 -11.76 -10.77 -2.00
C ASN A 130 -13.14 -11.26 -2.47
N LYS A 131 -14.12 -10.38 -2.46
CA LYS A 131 -15.53 -10.67 -2.79
C LYS A 131 -15.87 -10.36 -4.24
N ASN A 132 -15.01 -9.62 -4.93
CA ASN A 132 -15.23 -9.22 -6.32
C ASN A 132 -13.91 -9.17 -7.10
N PRO A 133 -13.58 -10.26 -7.84
CA PRO A 133 -12.35 -10.34 -8.64
C PRO A 133 -12.33 -9.42 -9.87
N GLU A 134 -13.42 -8.76 -10.21
CA GLU A 134 -13.42 -7.72 -11.24
C GLU A 134 -12.88 -6.38 -10.71
N VAL A 135 -13.00 -6.14 -9.40
CA VAL A 135 -12.52 -4.93 -8.72
C VAL A 135 -11.11 -5.13 -8.15
N ILE A 136 -10.91 -6.25 -7.45
CA ILE A 136 -9.60 -6.67 -6.94
C ILE A 136 -9.21 -7.91 -7.75
N ARG A 137 -8.35 -7.74 -8.74
CA ARG A 137 -7.87 -8.87 -9.55
C ARG A 137 -7.06 -9.84 -8.68
N PRO A 138 -7.23 -11.15 -8.85
CA PRO A 138 -6.39 -12.12 -8.18
C PRO A 138 -4.95 -12.05 -8.70
N VAL A 139 -4.00 -12.50 -7.90
CA VAL A 139 -2.56 -12.42 -8.21
C VAL A 139 -2.13 -13.18 -9.47
N ASP A 140 -2.88 -14.20 -9.88
CA ASP A 140 -2.65 -14.97 -11.10
C ASP A 140 -3.24 -14.32 -12.36
N ASN A 141 -4.11 -13.32 -12.20
CA ASN A 141 -4.71 -12.54 -13.29
C ASN A 141 -4.74 -11.02 -13.01
N PRO A 142 -3.60 -10.36 -12.73
CA PRO A 142 -3.53 -8.95 -12.39
C PRO A 142 -3.77 -8.06 -13.62
N TYR A 143 -4.06 -6.78 -13.40
CA TYR A 143 -4.05 -5.76 -14.47
C TYR A 143 -2.66 -5.60 -15.09
N SER A 144 -1.61 -5.69 -14.28
CA SER A 144 -0.21 -5.73 -14.71
C SER A 144 0.59 -6.61 -13.77
N LYS A 145 1.59 -7.30 -14.30
CA LYS A 145 2.54 -8.11 -13.50
C LYS A 145 3.44 -7.25 -12.62
N THR A 146 3.49 -5.96 -12.87
CA THR A 146 4.29 -4.97 -12.14
C THR A 146 3.39 -3.89 -11.55
N GLY A 147 3.89 -3.21 -10.51
CA GLY A 147 3.14 -2.22 -9.76
C GLY A 147 2.75 -0.97 -10.55
N GLY A 148 1.80 -0.23 -10.00
CA GLY A 148 1.20 0.94 -10.63
C GLY A 148 2.05 2.20 -10.68
N LEU A 149 3.22 2.22 -10.00
CA LEU A 149 4.17 3.34 -10.02
C LEU A 149 5.56 2.87 -10.46
N ALA A 150 6.31 3.77 -11.10
CA ALA A 150 7.71 3.57 -11.42
C ALA A 150 8.50 4.87 -11.25
N VAL A 151 9.80 4.73 -10.97
CA VAL A 151 10.75 5.85 -10.91
C VAL A 151 11.65 5.79 -12.14
N LEU A 152 11.61 6.85 -12.93
CA LEU A 152 12.43 7.00 -14.12
C LEU A 152 13.65 7.87 -13.80
N LYS A 153 14.82 7.48 -14.30
CA LYS A 153 16.05 8.28 -14.19
C LYS A 153 16.62 8.55 -15.57
N GLY A 154 17.16 9.74 -15.75
CA GLY A 154 17.79 10.14 -17.01
C GLY A 154 18.35 11.56 -16.92
N ASN A 155 18.85 12.08 -18.05
CA ASN A 155 19.46 13.41 -18.12
C ASN A 155 18.49 14.56 -17.78
N LEU A 156 17.17 14.37 -17.96
CA LEU A 156 16.15 15.34 -17.57
C LEU A 156 15.77 15.26 -16.09
N ALA A 157 15.94 14.10 -15.47
CA ALA A 157 15.63 13.85 -14.06
C ALA A 157 16.69 12.91 -13.46
N PRO A 158 17.92 13.41 -13.20
CA PRO A 158 19.01 12.58 -12.71
C PRO A 158 18.72 11.98 -11.33
N ASP A 159 18.00 12.71 -10.48
CA ASP A 159 17.58 12.27 -9.15
C ASP A 159 16.31 11.40 -9.17
N GLY A 160 15.65 11.32 -10.30
CA GLY A 160 14.46 10.51 -10.52
C GLY A 160 13.19 11.33 -10.72
N GLY A 161 12.28 10.79 -11.54
CA GLY A 161 10.92 11.29 -11.75
C GLY A 161 9.92 10.15 -11.56
N VAL A 162 8.82 10.39 -10.87
CA VAL A 162 7.81 9.37 -10.60
C VAL A 162 6.73 9.39 -11.68
N VAL A 163 6.40 8.23 -12.20
CA VAL A 163 5.31 8.05 -13.16
C VAL A 163 4.25 7.09 -12.60
N LYS A 164 2.98 7.45 -12.79
CA LYS A 164 1.86 6.54 -12.54
C LYS A 164 1.70 5.62 -13.75
N ARG A 165 2.33 4.47 -13.66
CA ARG A 165 2.39 3.46 -14.72
C ARG A 165 1.02 2.93 -15.11
N SER A 166 0.14 2.74 -14.11
CA SER A 166 -1.24 2.31 -14.30
C SER A 166 -2.13 3.32 -15.04
N ALA A 167 -1.64 4.53 -15.32
CA ALA A 167 -2.35 5.57 -16.07
C ALA A 167 -1.69 5.91 -17.41
N VAL A 168 -0.61 5.22 -17.77
CA VAL A 168 0.01 5.35 -19.09
C VAL A 168 -0.80 4.53 -20.11
N VAL A 169 -1.12 5.12 -21.24
CA VAL A 169 -1.82 4.44 -22.34
C VAL A 169 -0.82 3.77 -23.28
N ASP A 170 -1.23 2.64 -23.88
CA ASP A 170 -0.35 1.82 -24.73
C ASP A 170 0.15 2.55 -26.01
N GLU A 171 -0.48 3.66 -26.37
CA GLU A 171 -0.15 4.45 -27.55
C GLU A 171 0.95 5.52 -27.32
N MET A 172 1.50 5.59 -26.10
CA MET A 172 2.64 6.45 -25.73
C MET A 172 3.91 5.63 -25.58
#